data_a6239cd1b41b162b1900e44fa7e50441
#
_entry.id   a6239cd1b41b162b1900e44fa7e50441
#
_cell.length_a   1.000
_cell.length_b   1.000
_cell.length_c   1.000
_cell.angle_alpha   90.00
_cell.angle_beta   90.00
_cell.angle_gamma   90.00
#
_symmetry.space_group_name_H-M   'P 1'
#
loop_
_entity.id
_entity.type
_entity.pdbx_description
1 polymer ?
#
loop_
_entity_poly.entity_id
_entity_poly.type
_entity_poly.pdbx_seq_one_letter_code
_entity_poly.pdbx_strand_id
1 'polypeptide(L)'
;MKITNSVCVSNRVPGALAMALLIAGCSALQPAPVENPNLHMLDARPVSQMAPERRDLVVEVGTPRAWPGFDTPQMAYVQRPYALEYFANNRWADSPARMLGPLLARALEQAGGFRTVVQAPTVVPADLRINSELIRLQQNFAARPSRVELTLRIQVVDVRGKRVLATRTFDETEIAPSDDAYGGVTAANLALHRVLMQAVDFCIAESAKLPQSATPTQ
;
A
#
# COMPACT_ATOMS: atom_id res chain seq x y z
N MET A 1 -31.46 -84.66 -43.70
CA MET A 1 -31.44 -84.49 -42.26
C MET A 1 -30.59 -83.32 -41.97
N LYS A 2 -31.17 -82.11 -41.82
CA LYS A 2 -30.45 -80.81 -41.57
C LYS A 2 -30.52 -80.50 -40.08
N ILE A 3 -29.40 -80.38 -39.46
CA ILE A 3 -29.31 -79.98 -38.07
C ILE A 3 -28.90 -78.46 -38.07
N THR A 4 -29.83 -77.64 -37.63
CA THR A 4 -29.59 -76.17 -37.45
C THR A 4 -29.04 -75.90 -36.03
N ASN A 5 -27.80 -75.42 -35.93
CA ASN A 5 -27.26 -74.95 -34.70
C ASN A 5 -27.70 -73.48 -34.44
N SER A 6 -28.48 -73.29 -33.41
CA SER A 6 -28.76 -71.92 -32.87
C SER A 6 -27.66 -71.48 -31.99
N VAL A 7 -26.98 -70.41 -32.39
CA VAL A 7 -25.97 -69.69 -31.56
C VAL A 7 -26.73 -68.63 -30.68
N CYS A 8 -26.73 -68.89 -29.42
CA CYS A 8 -27.25 -67.94 -28.42
C CYS A 8 -26.21 -66.83 -28.16
N VAL A 9 -26.45 -65.66 -28.75
CA VAL A 9 -25.60 -64.48 -28.48
C VAL A 9 -26.05 -63.85 -27.17
N SER A 10 -25.26 -64.05 -26.12
CA SER A 10 -25.49 -63.42 -24.80
C SER A 10 -25.12 -61.93 -24.83
N ASN A 11 -26.13 -61.09 -24.79
CA ASN A 11 -26.02 -59.60 -24.76
C ASN A 11 -25.73 -59.13 -23.32
N ARG A 12 -24.43 -59.09 -22.91
CA ARG A 12 -23.99 -58.65 -21.57
C ARG A 12 -23.07 -57.42 -21.59
N VAL A 13 -23.31 -56.42 -22.44
CA VAL A 13 -22.40 -55.25 -22.56
C VAL A 13 -23.05 -53.87 -22.37
N PRO A 14 -24.19 -53.64 -21.68
CA PRO A 14 -24.55 -52.25 -21.37
C PRO A 14 -24.06 -51.73 -20.01
N GLY A 15 -23.72 -52.64 -19.06
CA GLY A 15 -23.36 -52.20 -17.71
C GLY A 15 -21.93 -51.61 -17.56
N ALA A 16 -20.96 -52.13 -18.30
CA ALA A 16 -19.58 -51.69 -18.22
C ALA A 16 -19.35 -50.33 -18.87
N LEU A 17 -20.09 -49.99 -19.93
CA LEU A 17 -19.99 -48.70 -20.61
C LEU A 17 -20.59 -47.54 -19.78
N ALA A 18 -21.69 -47.82 -19.04
CA ALA A 18 -22.32 -46.84 -18.16
C ALA A 18 -21.46 -46.53 -16.92
N MET A 19 -20.73 -47.52 -16.40
CA MET A 19 -19.86 -47.37 -15.24
C MET A 19 -18.57 -46.56 -15.60
N ALA A 20 -18.08 -46.70 -16.82
CA ALA A 20 -16.92 -45.94 -17.32
C ALA A 20 -17.21 -44.42 -17.50
N LEU A 21 -18.44 -44.06 -17.86
CA LEU A 21 -18.88 -42.67 -18.02
C LEU A 21 -19.04 -41.94 -16.68
N LEU A 22 -19.31 -42.64 -15.57
CA LEU A 22 -19.43 -42.02 -14.24
C LEU A 22 -18.07 -41.67 -13.60
N ILE A 23 -16.99 -42.31 -14.02
CA ILE A 23 -15.63 -42.04 -13.49
C ILE A 23 -14.97 -40.85 -14.21
N ALA A 24 -15.33 -40.56 -15.46
CA ALA A 24 -14.79 -39.47 -16.24
C ALA A 24 -15.31 -38.08 -15.77
N GLY A 25 -16.38 -38.01 -14.98
CA GLY A 25 -16.97 -36.75 -14.49
C GLY A 25 -16.20 -36.08 -13.35
N CYS A 26 -15.36 -36.81 -12.61
CA CYS A 26 -14.63 -36.25 -11.45
C CYS A 26 -13.42 -35.39 -11.82
N SER A 27 -12.92 -35.45 -13.04
CA SER A 27 -11.75 -34.64 -13.46
C SER A 27 -12.11 -33.22 -13.86
N ALA A 28 -13.40 -32.90 -14.05
CA ALA A 28 -13.85 -31.57 -14.46
C ALA A 28 -13.97 -30.56 -13.30
N LEU A 29 -13.79 -31.01 -12.05
CA LEU A 29 -13.88 -30.18 -10.85
C LEU A 29 -12.50 -29.87 -10.21
N GLN A 30 -11.43 -29.88 -11.00
CA GLN A 30 -10.16 -29.36 -10.48
C GLN A 30 -10.31 -27.86 -10.26
N PRO A 31 -10.09 -27.36 -9.00
CA PRO A 31 -10.06 -25.93 -8.76
C PRO A 31 -8.98 -25.31 -9.66
N ALA A 32 -9.32 -24.19 -10.30
CA ALA A 32 -8.37 -23.44 -11.10
C ALA A 32 -7.09 -23.18 -10.27
N PRO A 33 -5.89 -23.30 -10.87
CA PRO A 33 -4.66 -22.96 -10.16
C PRO A 33 -4.80 -21.57 -9.54
N VAL A 34 -4.60 -21.47 -8.24
CA VAL A 34 -4.56 -20.18 -7.55
C VAL A 34 -3.24 -19.53 -7.98
N GLU A 35 -3.32 -18.63 -8.96
CA GLU A 35 -2.18 -17.81 -9.32
C GLU A 35 -1.81 -16.92 -8.12
N ASN A 36 -0.56 -17.01 -7.67
CA ASN A 36 -0.07 -16.12 -6.63
C ASN A 36 -0.07 -14.69 -7.17
N PRO A 37 -0.63 -13.73 -6.44
CA PRO A 37 -0.63 -12.35 -6.89
C PRO A 37 0.80 -11.79 -6.96
N ASN A 38 1.05 -10.92 -7.93
CA ASN A 38 2.28 -10.14 -7.99
C ASN A 38 2.30 -9.16 -6.80
N LEU A 39 3.37 -9.22 -6.00
CA LEU A 39 3.53 -8.35 -4.85
C LEU A 39 4.39 -7.14 -5.23
N HIS A 40 3.93 -5.96 -4.86
CA HIS A 40 4.58 -4.68 -5.13
C HIS A 40 4.86 -3.94 -3.82
N MET A 41 5.88 -3.08 -3.82
CA MET A 41 6.29 -2.33 -2.64
C MET A 41 6.21 -0.82 -2.90
N LEU A 42 5.91 -0.06 -1.86
CA LEU A 42 6.27 1.33 -1.78
C LEU A 42 7.72 1.40 -1.24
N ASP A 43 8.63 1.95 -2.04
CA ASP A 43 10.04 2.15 -1.69
C ASP A 43 10.51 3.52 -2.21
N ALA A 44 9.76 4.55 -1.89
CA ALA A 44 10.18 5.90 -2.21
C ALA A 44 11.40 6.27 -1.36
N ARG A 45 12.48 6.68 -2.02
CA ARG A 45 13.73 7.11 -1.39
C ARG A 45 13.88 8.62 -1.58
N PRO A 46 13.27 9.43 -0.71
CA PRO A 46 13.43 10.87 -0.82
C PRO A 46 14.89 11.23 -0.56
N VAL A 47 15.47 11.97 -1.49
CA VAL A 47 16.73 12.70 -1.23
C VAL A 47 16.31 14.04 -0.65
N SER A 48 16.14 14.08 0.66
CA SER A 48 15.82 15.32 1.36
C SER A 48 16.99 16.32 1.24
N GLN A 49 16.67 17.59 1.02
CA GLN A 49 17.61 18.65 1.32
C GLN A 49 17.90 18.59 2.83
N MET A 50 19.17 18.65 3.20
CA MET A 50 19.52 18.67 4.61
C MET A 50 18.84 19.88 5.28
N ALA A 51 18.28 19.65 6.45
CA ALA A 51 17.70 20.72 7.25
C ALA A 51 18.78 21.79 7.53
N PRO A 52 18.43 23.09 7.46
CA PRO A 52 19.39 24.17 7.69
C PRO A 52 19.92 24.15 9.13
N GLU A 53 19.16 23.63 10.06
CA GLU A 53 19.53 23.54 11.48
C GLU A 53 18.95 22.27 12.10
N ARG A 54 19.78 21.58 12.91
CA ARG A 54 19.35 20.43 13.71
C ARG A 54 18.79 20.89 15.04
N ARG A 55 17.55 20.54 15.30
CA ARG A 55 16.88 20.86 16.57
C ARG A 55 17.06 19.72 17.59
N ASP A 56 17.19 20.11 18.86
CA ASP A 56 17.29 19.17 19.99
C ASP A 56 15.89 18.63 20.37
N LEU A 57 15.22 17.99 19.43
CA LEU A 57 13.89 17.42 19.58
C LEU A 57 13.88 15.94 19.23
N VAL A 58 13.14 15.15 20.01
CA VAL A 58 12.78 13.77 19.71
C VAL A 58 11.43 13.77 18.97
N VAL A 59 11.42 13.22 17.76
CA VAL A 59 10.21 13.10 16.93
C VAL A 59 9.75 11.66 16.90
N GLU A 60 8.49 11.42 17.24
CA GLU A 60 7.82 10.14 17.06
C GLU A 60 6.99 10.15 15.78
N VAL A 61 7.24 9.22 14.87
CA VAL A 61 6.34 8.92 13.76
C VAL A 61 5.29 7.95 14.26
N GLY A 62 4.06 8.43 14.39
CA GLY A 62 2.91 7.63 14.80
C GLY A 62 2.57 6.55 13.78
N THR A 63 1.85 5.51 14.20
CA THR A 63 1.35 4.48 13.27
C THR A 63 0.42 5.13 12.24
N PRO A 64 0.74 5.07 10.95
CA PRO A 64 -0.11 5.65 9.91
C PRO A 64 -1.49 4.97 9.86
N ARG A 65 -2.51 5.74 9.51
CA ARG A 65 -3.86 5.26 9.25
C ARG A 65 -4.18 5.38 7.78
N ALA A 66 -5.18 4.65 7.32
CA ALA A 66 -5.73 4.83 5.98
C ALA A 66 -7.26 4.97 6.04
N TRP A 67 -7.83 5.64 5.05
CA TRP A 67 -9.27 5.67 4.87
C TRP A 67 -9.80 4.30 4.43
N PRO A 68 -11.06 3.99 4.74
CA PRO A 68 -11.72 2.79 4.21
C PRO A 68 -11.56 2.70 2.69
N GLY A 69 -11.26 1.51 2.19
CA GLY A 69 -10.93 1.29 0.78
C GLY A 69 -9.42 1.36 0.47
N PHE A 70 -8.61 2.00 1.32
CA PHE A 70 -7.15 2.08 1.18
C PHE A 70 -6.40 1.41 2.34
N ASP A 71 -7.08 0.96 3.38
CA ASP A 71 -6.52 0.18 4.50
C ASP A 71 -6.50 -1.31 4.19
N THR A 72 -5.89 -1.65 3.08
CA THR A 72 -5.82 -3.01 2.53
C THR A 72 -4.56 -3.16 1.67
N PRO A 73 -3.97 -4.36 1.57
CA PRO A 73 -2.91 -4.61 0.60
C PRO A 73 -3.41 -4.68 -0.85
N GLN A 74 -4.70 -4.59 -1.13
CA GLN A 74 -5.21 -4.56 -2.49
C GLN A 74 -4.82 -3.26 -3.19
N MET A 75 -4.40 -3.34 -4.45
CA MET A 75 -4.11 -2.17 -5.28
C MET A 75 -5.39 -1.62 -5.86
N ALA A 76 -5.75 -0.40 -5.44
CA ALA A 76 -6.98 0.27 -5.84
C ALA A 76 -6.83 0.97 -7.19
N TYR A 77 -7.89 0.93 -8.00
CA TYR A 77 -8.00 1.72 -9.22
C TYR A 77 -9.44 2.21 -9.44
N VAL A 78 -9.60 3.19 -10.31
CA VAL A 78 -10.90 3.71 -10.74
C VAL A 78 -10.94 3.83 -12.27
N GLN A 79 -12.05 3.44 -12.88
CA GLN A 79 -12.33 3.62 -14.31
C GLN A 79 -13.41 4.66 -14.56
N ARG A 80 -14.24 4.90 -13.56
CA ARG A 80 -15.34 5.88 -13.60
C ARG A 80 -15.53 6.48 -12.21
N PRO A 81 -16.11 7.68 -12.10
CA PRO A 81 -16.38 8.31 -10.82
C PRO A 81 -17.15 7.39 -9.85
N TYR A 82 -16.79 7.44 -8.57
CA TYR A 82 -17.44 6.72 -7.47
C TYR A 82 -17.36 5.19 -7.52
N ALA A 83 -16.60 4.59 -8.44
CA ALA A 83 -16.41 3.15 -8.53
C ALA A 83 -14.96 2.79 -8.21
N LEU A 84 -14.71 2.41 -6.94
CA LEU A 84 -13.42 1.88 -6.51
C LEU A 84 -13.37 0.39 -6.81
N GLU A 85 -12.32 -0.04 -7.49
CA GLU A 85 -12.07 -1.42 -7.89
C GLU A 85 -10.66 -1.83 -7.45
N TYR A 86 -10.37 -3.13 -7.44
CA TYR A 86 -9.05 -3.64 -7.05
C TYR A 86 -8.51 -4.60 -8.11
N PHE A 87 -7.19 -4.51 -8.36
CA PHE A 87 -6.53 -5.45 -9.25
C PHE A 87 -6.63 -6.89 -8.71
N ALA A 88 -7.00 -7.84 -9.57
CA ALA A 88 -7.17 -9.23 -9.17
C ALA A 88 -5.83 -9.90 -8.81
N ASN A 89 -4.81 -9.70 -9.65
CA ASN A 89 -3.54 -10.42 -9.59
C ASN A 89 -2.35 -9.53 -9.17
N ASN A 90 -2.61 -8.32 -8.64
CA ASN A 90 -1.56 -7.42 -8.19
C ASN A 90 -1.94 -6.86 -6.82
N ARG A 91 -0.99 -6.89 -5.89
CA ARG A 91 -1.19 -6.41 -4.52
C ARG A 91 0.04 -5.67 -4.01
N TRP A 92 -0.16 -4.81 -3.07
CA TRP A 92 0.92 -4.32 -2.22
C TRP A 92 1.43 -5.44 -1.31
N ALA A 93 2.71 -5.43 -0.96
CA ALA A 93 3.32 -6.42 -0.04
C ALA A 93 2.74 -6.33 1.38
N ASP A 94 2.31 -5.14 1.79
CA ASP A 94 1.50 -4.87 2.98
C ASP A 94 0.56 -3.70 2.67
N SER A 95 -0.33 -3.33 3.61
CA SER A 95 -1.16 -2.14 3.39
C SER A 95 -0.27 -0.90 3.21
N PRO A 96 -0.62 0.00 2.26
CA PRO A 96 0.17 1.20 2.01
C PRO A 96 0.44 2.04 3.26
N ALA A 97 -0.51 2.12 4.18
CA ALA A 97 -0.34 2.82 5.45
C ALA A 97 0.80 2.22 6.29
N ARG A 98 0.90 0.89 6.36
CA ARG A 98 1.99 0.23 7.09
C ARG A 98 3.35 0.44 6.45
N MET A 99 3.41 0.43 5.12
CA MET A 99 4.66 0.72 4.39
C MET A 99 5.08 2.17 4.52
N LEU A 100 4.14 3.10 4.68
CA LEU A 100 4.39 4.54 4.77
C LEU A 100 5.18 4.94 6.04
N GLY A 101 4.90 4.33 7.18
CA GLY A 101 5.53 4.69 8.47
C GLY A 101 7.06 4.67 8.43
N PRO A 102 7.70 3.54 8.07
CA PRO A 102 9.15 3.45 7.94
C PRO A 102 9.73 4.41 6.90
N LEU A 103 9.02 4.69 5.80
CA LEU A 103 9.47 5.61 4.76
C LEU A 103 9.48 7.06 5.24
N LEU A 104 8.44 7.47 5.96
CA LEU A 104 8.37 8.81 6.57
C LEU A 104 9.44 8.99 7.66
N ALA A 105 9.63 7.99 8.53
CA ALA A 105 10.67 8.03 9.54
C ALA A 105 12.06 8.19 8.91
N ARG A 106 12.38 7.35 7.92
CA ARG A 106 13.65 7.44 7.18
C ARG A 106 13.84 8.80 6.52
N ALA A 107 12.79 9.36 5.92
CA ALA A 107 12.87 10.67 5.29
C ALA A 107 13.20 11.78 6.28
N LEU A 108 12.57 11.77 7.46
CA LEU A 108 12.86 12.71 8.56
C LEU A 108 14.27 12.53 9.13
N GLU A 109 14.75 11.29 9.27
CA GLU A 109 16.12 10.98 9.71
C GLU A 109 17.15 11.52 8.72
N GLN A 110 16.97 11.26 7.42
CA GLN A 110 17.87 11.69 6.36
C GLN A 110 17.95 13.22 6.23
N ALA A 111 16.84 13.92 6.50
CA ALA A 111 16.83 15.38 6.51
C ALA A 111 17.68 15.97 7.65
N GLY A 112 17.99 15.22 8.70
CA GLY A 112 18.89 15.63 9.78
C GLY A 112 18.37 16.78 10.66
N GLY A 113 17.10 17.16 10.52
CA GLY A 113 16.51 18.30 11.23
C GLY A 113 16.22 18.07 12.71
N PHE A 114 16.33 16.83 13.20
CA PHE A 114 15.96 16.44 14.55
C PHE A 114 17.09 15.69 15.26
N ARG A 115 17.11 15.73 16.61
CA ARG A 115 18.07 14.94 17.41
C ARG A 115 17.86 13.44 17.18
N THR A 116 16.62 13.00 17.18
CA THR A 116 16.25 11.58 17.04
C THR A 116 14.87 11.47 16.44
N VAL A 117 14.69 10.52 15.54
CA VAL A 117 13.39 10.09 15.03
C VAL A 117 13.15 8.67 15.52
N VAL A 118 11.98 8.41 16.07
CA VAL A 118 11.54 7.07 16.52
C VAL A 118 10.20 6.74 15.90
N GLN A 119 9.90 5.46 15.80
CA GLN A 119 8.61 4.98 15.27
C GLN A 119 7.75 4.41 16.39
N ALA A 120 6.45 4.67 16.34
CA ALA A 120 5.48 4.04 17.23
C ALA A 120 5.28 2.54 16.86
N PRO A 121 5.05 1.65 17.86
CA PRO A 121 5.03 1.95 19.30
C PRO A 121 6.44 2.10 19.88
N THR A 122 6.64 3.09 20.74
CA THR A 122 7.92 3.35 21.40
C THR A 122 7.69 3.71 22.87
N VAL A 123 8.70 3.42 23.71
CA VAL A 123 8.75 3.88 25.11
C VAL A 123 9.56 5.17 25.28
N VAL A 124 10.17 5.65 24.20
CA VAL A 124 10.97 6.88 24.25
C VAL A 124 10.04 8.09 24.30
N PRO A 125 10.17 8.97 25.29
CA PRO A 125 9.38 10.20 25.34
C PRO A 125 9.71 11.08 24.14
N ALA A 126 8.68 11.49 23.42
CA ALA A 126 8.82 12.38 22.27
C ALA A 126 8.40 13.82 22.61
N ASP A 127 9.05 14.78 21.95
CA ASP A 127 8.68 16.20 22.00
C ASP A 127 7.59 16.50 20.97
N LEU A 128 7.75 15.92 19.77
CA LEU A 128 6.81 16.00 18.66
C LEU A 128 6.30 14.62 18.28
N ARG A 129 5.04 14.54 17.87
CA ARG A 129 4.48 13.37 17.18
C ARG A 129 3.97 13.78 15.81
N ILE A 130 4.33 12.97 14.81
CA ILE A 130 3.86 13.12 13.43
C ILE A 130 2.82 12.03 13.17
N ASN A 131 1.56 12.42 13.10
CA ASN A 131 0.49 11.53 12.67
C ASN A 131 0.30 11.65 11.17
N SER A 132 0.10 10.52 10.51
CA SER A 132 -0.17 10.47 9.07
C SER A 132 -1.43 9.67 8.76
N GLU A 133 -2.17 10.11 7.75
CA GLU A 133 -3.39 9.49 7.29
C GLU A 133 -3.40 9.44 5.76
N LEU A 134 -3.36 8.22 5.21
CA LEU A 134 -3.51 7.98 3.78
C LEU A 134 -5.00 8.10 3.42
N ILE A 135 -5.34 9.16 2.71
CA ILE A 135 -6.72 9.43 2.29
C ILE A 135 -7.02 8.73 0.98
N ARG A 136 -6.02 8.68 0.07
CA ARG A 136 -6.16 8.08 -1.26
C ARG A 136 -4.82 7.56 -1.77
N LEU A 137 -4.85 6.39 -2.37
CA LEU A 137 -3.80 5.88 -3.24
C LEU A 137 -4.45 4.98 -4.29
N GLN A 138 -4.65 5.48 -5.49
CA GLN A 138 -5.36 4.77 -6.56
C GLN A 138 -4.80 5.11 -7.92
N GLN A 139 -4.89 4.16 -8.86
CA GLN A 139 -4.64 4.42 -10.28
C GLN A 139 -5.95 4.81 -10.97
N ASN A 140 -5.95 5.94 -11.67
CA ASN A 140 -7.12 6.46 -12.35
C ASN A 140 -7.00 6.23 -13.85
N PHE A 141 -7.91 5.40 -14.42
CA PHE A 141 -8.03 5.06 -15.83
C PHE A 141 -9.12 5.83 -16.55
N ALA A 142 -9.76 6.82 -15.90
CA ALA A 142 -10.78 7.65 -16.56
C ALA A 142 -10.19 8.52 -17.69
N ALA A 143 -8.87 8.74 -17.68
CA ALA A 143 -8.12 9.39 -18.76
C ALA A 143 -6.94 8.52 -19.17
N ARG A 144 -6.42 8.72 -20.38
CA ARG A 144 -5.21 8.05 -20.87
C ARG A 144 -4.16 9.09 -21.27
N PRO A 145 -2.89 8.87 -20.90
CA PRO A 145 -2.40 7.78 -20.03
C PRO A 145 -3.02 7.82 -18.63
N SER A 146 -3.11 6.66 -17.98
CA SER A 146 -3.59 6.55 -16.61
C SER A 146 -2.67 7.30 -15.65
N ARG A 147 -3.20 7.69 -14.50
CA ARG A 147 -2.42 8.43 -13.49
C ARG A 147 -2.65 7.87 -12.10
N VAL A 148 -1.65 7.97 -11.24
CA VAL A 148 -1.83 7.68 -9.82
C VAL A 148 -2.16 8.97 -9.09
N GLU A 149 -3.14 8.88 -8.21
CA GLU A 149 -3.56 9.94 -7.29
C GLU A 149 -3.22 9.51 -5.87
N LEU A 150 -2.38 10.30 -5.20
CA LEU A 150 -1.97 10.10 -3.81
C LEU A 150 -2.38 11.31 -2.99
N THR A 151 -3.14 11.08 -1.93
CA THR A 151 -3.50 12.10 -0.94
C THR A 151 -3.08 11.65 0.45
N LEU A 152 -2.18 12.40 1.08
CA LEU A 152 -1.67 12.15 2.42
C LEU A 152 -1.90 13.35 3.31
N ARG A 153 -2.50 13.14 4.49
CA ARG A 153 -2.63 14.15 5.55
C ARG A 153 -1.54 13.92 6.58
N ILE A 154 -0.83 14.98 6.95
CA ILE A 154 0.16 15.01 8.03
C ILE A 154 -0.31 15.99 9.09
N GLN A 155 -0.21 15.58 10.35
CA GLN A 155 -0.49 16.39 11.53
C GLN A 155 0.74 16.39 12.45
N VAL A 156 1.24 17.57 12.77
CA VAL A 156 2.32 17.80 13.71
C VAL A 156 1.74 18.15 15.08
N VAL A 157 2.09 17.37 16.09
CA VAL A 157 1.57 17.50 17.46
C VAL A 157 2.71 17.79 18.42
N ASP A 158 2.58 18.86 19.19
CA ASP A 158 3.38 19.14 20.37
C ASP A 158 2.91 18.22 21.51
N VAL A 159 3.72 17.20 21.85
CA VAL A 159 3.35 16.20 22.84
C VAL A 159 3.32 16.80 24.25
N ARG A 160 4.31 17.64 24.57
CA ARG A 160 4.42 18.29 25.89
C ARG A 160 3.32 19.34 26.09
N GLY A 161 3.10 20.18 25.07
CA GLY A 161 2.04 21.20 25.09
C GLY A 161 0.64 20.63 24.85
N LYS A 162 0.50 19.33 24.56
CA LYS A 162 -0.78 18.62 24.30
C LYS A 162 -1.64 19.34 23.26
N ARG A 163 -1.04 19.82 22.19
CA ARG A 163 -1.73 20.59 21.14
C ARG A 163 -1.24 20.24 19.75
N VAL A 164 -2.15 20.36 18.80
CA VAL A 164 -1.81 20.28 17.37
C VAL A 164 -1.14 21.59 16.98
N LEU A 165 0.07 21.52 16.41
CA LEU A 165 0.76 22.68 15.87
C LEU A 165 0.21 23.03 14.48
N ALA A 166 0.09 22.02 13.62
CA ALA A 166 -0.43 22.20 12.27
C ALA A 166 -0.90 20.89 11.68
N THR A 167 -1.77 21.00 10.69
CA THR A 167 -2.23 19.90 9.83
C THR A 167 -2.16 20.34 8.38
N ARG A 168 -1.62 19.49 7.51
CA ARG A 168 -1.55 19.75 6.06
C ARG A 168 -1.90 18.50 5.29
N THR A 169 -2.63 18.68 4.20
CA THR A 169 -2.92 17.63 3.22
C THR A 169 -2.06 17.88 1.99
N PHE A 170 -1.43 16.81 1.51
CA PHE A 170 -0.59 16.80 0.31
C PHE A 170 -1.31 15.95 -0.74
N ASP A 171 -1.48 16.51 -1.92
CA ASP A 171 -2.10 15.87 -3.07
C ASP A 171 -1.08 15.83 -4.20
N GLU A 172 -0.78 14.63 -4.69
CA GLU A 172 0.09 14.43 -5.83
C GLU A 172 -0.60 13.57 -6.88
N THR A 173 -0.37 13.92 -8.13
CA THR A 173 -0.83 13.16 -9.29
C THR A 173 0.36 12.90 -10.20
N GLU A 174 0.59 11.62 -10.52
CA GLU A 174 1.68 11.18 -11.38
C GLU A 174 1.17 10.37 -12.55
N ILE A 175 1.64 10.68 -13.76
CA ILE A 175 1.30 9.91 -14.95
C ILE A 175 1.98 8.56 -14.90
N ALA A 176 1.21 7.49 -15.08
CA ALA A 176 1.75 6.14 -15.14
C ALA A 176 2.50 5.94 -16.47
N PRO A 177 3.72 5.36 -16.45
CA PRO A 177 4.49 5.09 -17.66
C PRO A 177 3.84 4.03 -18.55
N SER A 178 2.95 3.20 -18.01
CA SER A 178 2.11 2.24 -18.73
C SER A 178 0.73 2.13 -18.10
N ASP A 179 -0.29 1.77 -18.89
CA ASP A 179 -1.67 1.63 -18.46
C ASP A 179 -1.89 0.21 -17.87
N ASP A 180 -1.06 -0.17 -16.88
CA ASP A 180 -1.12 -1.43 -16.15
C ASP A 180 -0.79 -1.24 -14.66
N ALA A 181 -0.85 -2.31 -13.88
CA ALA A 181 -0.56 -2.28 -12.45
C ALA A 181 0.88 -1.86 -12.14
N TYR A 182 1.86 -2.29 -12.96
CA TYR A 182 3.27 -1.96 -12.73
C TYR A 182 3.55 -0.48 -13.03
N GLY A 183 2.96 0.07 -14.09
CA GLY A 183 2.97 1.50 -14.35
C GLY A 183 2.38 2.29 -13.19
N GLY A 184 1.28 1.79 -12.61
CA GLY A 184 0.69 2.34 -11.39
C GLY A 184 1.65 2.32 -10.20
N VAL A 185 2.37 1.23 -9.98
CA VAL A 185 3.39 1.12 -8.90
C VAL A 185 4.50 2.13 -9.09
N THR A 186 5.00 2.27 -10.32
CA THR A 186 6.07 3.24 -10.63
C THR A 186 5.61 4.67 -10.34
N ALA A 187 4.43 5.04 -10.81
CA ALA A 187 3.85 6.35 -10.56
C ALA A 187 3.56 6.60 -9.08
N ALA A 188 3.07 5.57 -8.34
CA ALA A 188 2.84 5.67 -6.90
C ALA A 188 4.11 5.99 -6.12
N ASN A 189 5.24 5.35 -6.47
CA ASN A 189 6.52 5.61 -5.83
C ASN A 189 7.06 7.01 -6.14
N LEU A 190 6.86 7.52 -7.36
CA LEU A 190 7.24 8.89 -7.73
C LEU A 190 6.38 9.94 -7.00
N ALA A 191 5.05 9.74 -6.96
CA ALA A 191 4.15 10.59 -6.20
C ALA A 191 4.49 10.60 -4.71
N LEU A 192 4.74 9.43 -4.13
CA LEU A 192 5.11 9.30 -2.72
C LEU A 192 6.44 9.98 -2.42
N HIS A 193 7.43 9.87 -3.30
CA HIS A 193 8.70 10.59 -3.15
C HIS A 193 8.46 12.09 -2.97
N ARG A 194 7.64 12.72 -3.84
CA ARG A 194 7.34 14.16 -3.74
C ARG A 194 6.58 14.52 -2.48
N VAL A 195 5.59 13.71 -2.12
CA VAL A 195 4.83 13.92 -0.89
C VAL A 195 5.72 13.83 0.35
N LEU A 196 6.63 12.85 0.41
CA LEU A 196 7.55 12.70 1.55
C LEU A 196 8.49 13.89 1.68
N MET A 197 9.03 14.43 0.57
CA MET A 197 9.85 15.63 0.61
C MET A 197 9.07 16.83 1.17
N GLN A 198 7.88 17.09 0.65
CA GLN A 198 7.02 18.18 1.13
C GLN A 198 6.60 17.99 2.59
N ALA A 199 6.33 16.76 3.01
CA ALA A 199 5.98 16.43 4.39
C ALA A 199 7.14 16.67 5.36
N VAL A 200 8.37 16.30 4.97
CA VAL A 200 9.57 16.58 5.76
C VAL A 200 9.79 18.08 5.93
N ASP A 201 9.74 18.84 4.85
CA ASP A 201 9.89 20.31 4.90
C ASP A 201 8.83 20.94 5.80
N PHE A 202 7.59 20.48 5.69
CA PHE A 202 6.49 20.91 6.55
C PHE A 202 6.76 20.58 8.02
N CYS A 203 7.18 19.36 8.35
CA CYS A 203 7.48 18.96 9.73
C CYS A 203 8.62 19.78 10.33
N ILE A 204 9.68 20.05 9.57
CA ILE A 204 10.81 20.88 10.00
C ILE A 204 10.35 22.31 10.26
N ALA A 205 9.61 22.91 9.33
CA ALA A 205 9.10 24.27 9.47
C ALA A 205 8.17 24.43 10.68
N GLU A 206 7.27 23.47 10.91
CA GLU A 206 6.35 23.51 12.05
C GLU A 206 7.08 23.29 13.39
N SER A 207 8.12 22.46 13.40
CA SER A 207 8.94 22.26 14.58
C SER A 207 9.63 23.54 15.06
N ALA A 208 9.94 24.47 14.14
CA ALA A 208 10.57 25.75 14.46
C ALA A 208 9.71 26.65 15.36
N LYS A 209 8.40 26.40 15.44
CA LYS A 209 7.48 27.11 16.32
C LYS A 209 7.58 26.71 17.80
N LEU A 210 8.27 25.60 18.09
CA LEU A 210 8.56 25.20 19.47
C LEU A 210 9.79 25.93 20.00
N PRO A 211 9.78 26.35 21.26
CA PRO A 211 10.99 26.89 21.90
C PRO A 211 12.07 25.78 21.89
N GLN A 212 13.30 26.16 21.59
CA GLN A 212 14.44 25.28 21.80
C GLN A 212 14.60 25.06 23.30
N SER A 213 14.69 23.81 23.74
CA SER A 213 15.02 23.51 25.12
C SER A 213 16.37 24.16 25.42
N ALA A 214 16.42 25.11 26.36
CA ALA A 214 17.68 25.66 26.80
C ALA A 214 18.54 24.48 27.26
N THR A 215 19.70 24.30 26.63
CA THR A 215 20.70 23.32 27.09
C THR A 215 20.98 23.64 28.55
N PRO A 216 20.84 22.69 29.49
CA PRO A 216 21.29 22.93 30.85
C PRO A 216 22.78 23.23 30.78
N THR A 217 23.16 24.46 31.13
CA THR A 217 24.55 24.84 31.33
C THR A 217 25.07 23.98 32.48
N GLN A 218 26.03 23.08 32.21
CA GLN A 218 26.76 22.34 33.24
C GLN A 218 27.70 23.26 33.98
#